data_c82905ebae044aaed71e826453989e9e
#
_entry.id   c82905ebae044aaed71e826453989e9e
#
_cell.length_a   1.000
_cell.length_b   1.000
_cell.length_c   1.000
_cell.angle_alpha   90.00
_cell.angle_beta   90.00
_cell.angle_gamma   90.00
#
_symmetry.space_group_name_H-M   'P 1'
#
loop_
_entity.id
_entity.type
_entity.pdbx_description
1 polymer ?
#
loop_
_entity_poly.entity_id
_entity_poly.type
_entity_poly.pdbx_seq_one_letter_code
_entity_poly.pdbx_strand_id
1 'polypeptide(L)'
;MHGGVRLEFDGTLKEFFQQQPTRLLRELTGGVPVVEFLNVELPAVQEWRLDLVLLLADGTLLHIELQSSNDRDMGLRMLEYYALLWRRYRKPVRQVVLYVGTARMRMARTFSTEAVRFVYGLRDVREWRAEELLASPLFGDQVLAILGGTEDPRAIVQGVLERIVEMAPERRERALRYVLNLAGLRKFGIIVAEEVRHMSVTVDWSQYPAVQEARLEGEARGMQEALHLLLEQRFGALPQWAVRKIEEASKERVMEWLGKASSAAALTDLIPRR
;
A
#
# COMPACT_ATOMS: atom_id res chain seq x y z
N MET A 1 0.59 -17.02 2.12
CA MET A 1 -0.36 -16.31 3.01
C MET A 1 -0.31 -14.78 2.76
N HIS A 2 -0.56 -14.32 1.51
CA HIS A 2 -0.52 -12.88 1.15
C HIS A 2 -1.91 -12.29 0.84
N GLY A 3 -2.98 -13.07 1.02
CA GLY A 3 -4.34 -12.63 0.63
C GLY A 3 -5.04 -11.70 1.63
N GLY A 4 -4.77 -11.82 2.93
CA GLY A 4 -5.51 -11.09 3.97
C GLY A 4 -5.22 -9.58 3.99
N VAL A 5 -3.95 -9.21 3.92
CA VAL A 5 -3.52 -7.79 3.95
C VAL A 5 -4.00 -7.02 2.72
N ARG A 6 -4.02 -7.68 1.54
CA ARG A 6 -4.49 -7.05 0.29
C ARG A 6 -5.98 -6.68 0.35
N LEU A 7 -6.83 -7.53 0.92
CA LEU A 7 -8.28 -7.28 1.03
C LEU A 7 -8.63 -6.12 1.96
N GLU A 8 -7.83 -5.88 3.03
CA GLU A 8 -8.05 -4.76 3.96
C GLU A 8 -7.72 -3.41 3.31
N PHE A 9 -6.64 -3.33 2.53
CA PHE A 9 -6.25 -2.08 1.85
C PHE A 9 -7.23 -1.70 0.74
N ASP A 10 -7.67 -2.65 -0.06
CA ASP A 10 -8.64 -2.43 -1.13
C ASP A 10 -9.97 -1.91 -0.54
N GLY A 11 -10.43 -2.49 0.57
CA GLY A 11 -11.60 -2.02 1.31
C GLY A 11 -11.46 -0.59 1.84
N THR A 12 -10.30 -0.26 2.41
CA THR A 12 -10.02 1.07 2.96
C THR A 12 -9.98 2.14 1.87
N LEU A 13 -9.29 1.89 0.76
CA LEU A 13 -9.24 2.84 -0.36
C LEU A 13 -10.62 3.01 -1.00
N LYS A 14 -11.38 1.93 -1.17
CA LYS A 14 -12.75 1.98 -1.67
C LYS A 14 -13.63 2.86 -0.78
N GLU A 15 -13.63 2.59 0.53
CA GLU A 15 -14.37 3.39 1.51
C GLU A 15 -13.93 4.85 1.49
N PHE A 16 -12.63 5.09 1.44
CA PHE A 16 -12.05 6.42 1.40
C PHE A 16 -12.53 7.22 0.20
N PHE A 17 -12.47 6.67 -1.02
CA PHE A 17 -12.96 7.36 -2.23
C PHE A 17 -14.46 7.58 -2.23
N GLN A 18 -15.24 6.72 -1.58
CA GLN A 18 -16.68 6.90 -1.44
C GLN A 18 -17.05 8.02 -0.47
N GLN A 19 -16.23 8.25 0.56
CA GLN A 19 -16.55 9.19 1.63
C GLN A 19 -15.87 10.55 1.48
N GLN A 20 -14.77 10.63 0.74
CA GLN A 20 -13.97 11.85 0.64
C GLN A 20 -13.88 12.34 -0.81
N PRO A 21 -14.23 13.60 -1.07
CA PRO A 21 -13.92 14.22 -2.36
C PRO A 21 -12.42 14.35 -2.51
N THR A 22 -11.90 13.96 -3.70
CA THR A 22 -10.47 14.05 -4.00
C THR A 22 -10.22 14.62 -5.39
N ARG A 23 -9.13 15.36 -5.53
CA ARG A 23 -8.63 15.85 -6.82
C ARG A 23 -8.26 14.67 -7.73
N LEU A 24 -7.66 13.62 -7.17
CA LEU A 24 -7.34 12.40 -7.87
C LEU A 24 -8.58 11.80 -8.54
N LEU A 25 -9.69 11.64 -7.81
CA LEU A 25 -10.92 11.09 -8.37
C LEU A 25 -11.47 11.99 -9.49
N ARG A 26 -11.40 13.32 -9.31
CA ARG A 26 -11.80 14.30 -10.33
C ARG A 26 -10.96 14.17 -11.61
N GLU A 27 -9.66 13.95 -11.50
CA GLU A 27 -8.79 13.73 -12.65
C GLU A 27 -9.10 12.39 -13.35
N LEU A 28 -9.31 11.32 -12.59
CA LEU A 28 -9.68 10.01 -13.14
C LEU A 28 -11.04 10.03 -13.85
N THR A 29 -12.01 10.81 -13.36
CA THR A 29 -13.30 11.02 -14.04
C THR A 29 -13.20 11.93 -15.25
N GLY A 30 -12.07 12.64 -15.42
CA GLY A 30 -11.93 13.70 -16.44
C GLY A 30 -12.77 14.94 -16.11
N GLY A 31 -13.04 15.18 -14.84
CA GLY A 31 -13.86 16.29 -14.36
C GLY A 31 -15.37 16.03 -14.44
N VAL A 32 -15.80 14.89 -14.96
CA VAL A 32 -17.24 14.53 -15.02
C VAL A 32 -17.71 14.16 -13.62
N PRO A 33 -18.80 14.74 -13.10
CA PRO A 33 -19.32 14.43 -11.77
C PRO A 33 -19.73 12.95 -11.62
N VAL A 34 -19.42 12.38 -10.46
CA VAL A 34 -19.91 11.06 -10.05
C VAL A 34 -21.35 11.19 -9.62
N VAL A 35 -22.24 10.38 -10.16
CA VAL A 35 -23.65 10.30 -9.74
C VAL A 35 -23.84 9.24 -8.68
N GLU A 36 -23.19 8.08 -8.86
CA GLU A 36 -23.35 6.93 -7.97
C GLU A 36 -22.10 6.04 -7.96
N PHE A 37 -21.79 5.49 -6.78
CA PHE A 37 -20.84 4.38 -6.62
C PHE A 37 -21.62 3.07 -6.67
N LEU A 38 -21.42 2.29 -7.71
CA LEU A 38 -22.16 1.05 -7.91
C LEU A 38 -21.51 -0.10 -7.13
N ASN A 39 -22.31 -0.84 -6.37
CA ASN A 39 -21.85 -2.09 -5.77
C ASN A 39 -22.02 -3.21 -6.78
N VAL A 40 -20.92 -3.62 -7.44
CA VAL A 40 -20.95 -4.61 -8.51
C VAL A 40 -20.36 -5.93 -8.01
N GLU A 41 -21.24 -6.89 -7.76
CA GLU A 41 -20.88 -8.28 -7.57
C GLU A 41 -21.27 -9.07 -8.82
N LEU A 42 -20.34 -9.82 -9.37
CA LEU A 42 -20.57 -10.59 -10.59
C LEU A 42 -20.65 -12.07 -10.24
N PRO A 43 -21.80 -12.73 -10.48
CA PRO A 43 -21.92 -14.17 -10.31
C PRO A 43 -21.14 -14.88 -11.42
N ALA A 44 -20.01 -15.43 -11.10
CA ALA A 44 -19.22 -16.30 -11.95
C ALA A 44 -18.49 -17.33 -11.09
N VAL A 45 -17.93 -18.35 -11.72
CA VAL A 45 -17.24 -19.51 -11.10
C VAL A 45 -16.03 -19.12 -10.21
N GLN A 46 -15.61 -17.87 -10.28
CA GLN A 46 -14.71 -17.18 -9.33
C GLN A 46 -15.41 -15.92 -8.81
N GLU A 47 -15.26 -15.61 -7.53
CA GLU A 47 -15.77 -14.36 -6.92
C GLU A 47 -15.04 -13.15 -7.51
N TRP A 48 -15.54 -12.61 -8.59
CA TRP A 48 -15.05 -11.39 -9.21
C TRP A 48 -15.62 -10.20 -8.45
N ARG A 49 -14.79 -9.52 -7.69
CA ARG A 49 -15.13 -8.26 -7.04
C ARG A 49 -14.40 -7.14 -7.78
N LEU A 50 -15.16 -6.22 -8.36
CA LEU A 50 -14.60 -4.99 -8.92
C LEU A 50 -14.41 -3.98 -7.77
N ASP A 51 -13.28 -3.28 -7.78
CA ASP A 51 -12.95 -2.37 -6.69
C ASP A 51 -13.88 -1.16 -6.67
N LEU A 52 -13.89 -0.35 -7.70
CA LEU A 52 -14.72 0.84 -7.81
C LEU A 52 -15.39 0.91 -9.18
N VAL A 53 -16.72 0.96 -9.21
CA VAL A 53 -17.49 1.25 -10.42
C VAL A 53 -18.38 2.46 -10.16
N LEU A 54 -18.21 3.48 -10.96
CA LEU A 54 -18.87 4.78 -10.82
C LEU A 54 -19.75 5.05 -12.04
N LEU A 55 -20.98 5.49 -11.81
CA LEU A 55 -21.80 6.07 -12.84
C LEU A 55 -21.53 7.58 -12.89
N LEU A 56 -21.07 8.06 -14.02
CA LEU A 56 -20.79 9.46 -14.26
C LEU A 56 -22.04 10.19 -14.79
N ALA A 57 -22.06 11.52 -14.64
CA ALA A 57 -23.19 12.34 -15.08
C ALA A 57 -23.43 12.31 -16.60
N ASP A 58 -22.42 11.97 -17.39
CA ASP A 58 -22.54 11.76 -18.84
C ASP A 58 -23.08 10.37 -19.24
N GLY A 59 -23.42 9.55 -18.25
CA GLY A 59 -23.90 8.19 -18.46
C GLY A 59 -22.80 7.13 -18.64
N THR A 60 -21.53 7.52 -18.61
CA THR A 60 -20.39 6.60 -18.71
C THR A 60 -20.18 5.86 -17.39
N LEU A 61 -19.83 4.57 -17.45
CA LEU A 61 -19.30 3.84 -16.31
C LEU A 61 -17.79 4.01 -16.27
N LEU A 62 -17.26 4.49 -15.12
CA LEU A 62 -15.83 4.46 -14.84
C LEU A 62 -15.54 3.32 -13.88
N HIS A 63 -14.72 2.36 -14.32
CA HIS A 63 -14.18 1.31 -13.47
C HIS A 63 -12.74 1.65 -13.09
N ILE A 64 -12.45 1.70 -11.79
CA ILE A 64 -11.10 1.89 -11.25
C ILE A 64 -10.72 0.60 -10.52
N GLU A 65 -9.67 -0.04 -10.98
CA GLU A 65 -9.07 -1.21 -10.34
C GLU A 65 -7.83 -0.78 -9.54
N LEU A 66 -7.80 -1.11 -8.26
CA LEU A 66 -6.71 -0.77 -7.36
C LEU A 66 -5.66 -1.90 -7.36
N GLN A 67 -4.40 -1.56 -7.61
CA GLN A 67 -3.36 -2.57 -7.76
C GLN A 67 -2.09 -2.21 -7.00
N SER A 68 -1.71 -3.04 -6.02
CA SER A 68 -0.50 -2.85 -5.19
C SER A 68 0.73 -3.63 -5.69
N SER A 69 0.55 -4.56 -6.63
CA SER A 69 1.63 -5.37 -7.22
C SER A 69 1.51 -5.40 -8.75
N ASN A 70 2.61 -5.72 -9.43
CA ASN A 70 2.54 -5.93 -10.87
C ASN A 70 1.86 -7.27 -11.20
N ASP A 71 0.87 -7.22 -12.08
CA ASP A 71 0.13 -8.38 -12.57
C ASP A 71 0.31 -8.50 -14.07
N ARG A 72 0.78 -9.65 -14.55
CA ARG A 72 1.01 -9.90 -15.99
C ARG A 72 -0.29 -10.06 -16.76
N ASP A 73 -1.34 -10.55 -16.08
CA ASP A 73 -2.63 -10.84 -16.67
C ASP A 73 -3.63 -9.67 -16.52
N MET A 74 -3.14 -8.53 -16.01
CA MET A 74 -3.97 -7.34 -15.80
C MET A 74 -4.77 -6.94 -17.04
N GLY A 75 -4.16 -6.99 -18.22
CA GLY A 75 -4.83 -6.62 -19.46
C GLY A 75 -5.99 -7.54 -19.83
N LEU A 76 -5.84 -8.84 -19.62
CA LEU A 76 -6.91 -9.83 -19.81
C LEU A 76 -8.03 -9.61 -18.78
N ARG A 77 -7.69 -9.44 -17.50
CA ARG A 77 -8.65 -9.17 -16.43
C ARG A 77 -9.46 -7.88 -16.69
N MET A 78 -8.82 -6.84 -17.17
CA MET A 78 -9.53 -5.60 -17.52
C MET A 78 -10.48 -5.78 -18.71
N LEU A 79 -10.11 -6.60 -19.70
CA LEU A 79 -11.01 -6.94 -20.81
C LEU A 79 -12.24 -7.74 -20.34
N GLU A 80 -12.02 -8.70 -19.44
CA GLU A 80 -13.12 -9.50 -18.85
C GLU A 80 -14.09 -8.59 -18.08
N TYR A 81 -13.58 -7.69 -17.23
CA TYR A 81 -14.39 -6.72 -16.51
C TYR A 81 -15.15 -5.78 -17.46
N TYR A 82 -14.50 -5.33 -18.55
CA TYR A 82 -15.16 -4.53 -19.57
C TYR A 82 -16.37 -5.26 -20.16
N ALA A 83 -16.17 -6.51 -20.60
CA ALA A 83 -17.23 -7.32 -21.22
C ALA A 83 -18.41 -7.56 -20.26
N LEU A 84 -18.12 -7.80 -18.97
CA LEU A 84 -19.13 -8.02 -17.94
C LEU A 84 -19.92 -6.74 -17.64
N LEU A 85 -19.25 -5.60 -17.46
CA LEU A 85 -19.90 -4.31 -17.25
C LEU A 85 -20.75 -3.89 -18.44
N TRP A 86 -20.21 -4.02 -19.66
CA TRP A 86 -20.94 -3.75 -20.88
C TRP A 86 -22.20 -4.64 -20.99
N ARG A 87 -22.07 -5.91 -20.74
CA ARG A 87 -23.21 -6.87 -20.80
C ARG A 87 -24.31 -6.49 -19.81
N ARG A 88 -23.91 -6.08 -18.57
CA ARG A 88 -24.86 -5.79 -17.49
C ARG A 88 -25.56 -4.45 -17.66
N TYR A 89 -24.82 -3.41 -17.99
CA TYR A 89 -25.32 -2.03 -17.95
C TYR A 89 -25.63 -1.43 -19.32
N ARG A 90 -25.08 -1.97 -20.40
CA ARG A 90 -25.23 -1.44 -21.78
C ARG A 90 -24.86 0.05 -21.89
N LYS A 91 -23.88 0.49 -21.13
CA LYS A 91 -23.38 1.87 -21.09
C LYS A 91 -21.93 1.92 -21.57
N PRO A 92 -21.44 3.06 -22.06
CA PRO A 92 -20.00 3.25 -22.30
C PRO A 92 -19.21 2.93 -21.04
N VAL A 93 -18.12 2.17 -21.16
CA VAL A 93 -17.24 1.79 -20.05
C VAL A 93 -15.87 2.36 -20.29
N ARG A 94 -15.37 3.13 -19.34
CA ARG A 94 -13.98 3.59 -19.24
C ARG A 94 -13.32 2.90 -18.06
N GLN A 95 -12.07 2.44 -18.25
CA GLN A 95 -11.38 1.69 -17.21
C GLN A 95 -10.00 2.26 -16.94
N VAL A 96 -9.63 2.28 -15.68
CA VAL A 96 -8.32 2.73 -15.20
C VAL A 96 -7.81 1.75 -14.13
N VAL A 97 -6.58 1.28 -14.26
CA VAL A 97 -5.84 0.67 -13.16
C VAL A 97 -5.08 1.78 -12.45
N LEU A 98 -5.32 1.92 -11.15
CA LEU A 98 -4.58 2.80 -10.26
C LEU A 98 -3.57 1.97 -9.46
N TYR A 99 -2.29 2.12 -9.81
CA TYR A 99 -1.22 1.43 -9.13
C TYR A 99 -0.81 2.20 -7.87
N VAL A 100 -0.90 1.55 -6.72
CA VAL A 100 -0.59 2.11 -5.39
C VAL A 100 0.61 1.41 -4.71
N GLY A 101 1.27 0.48 -5.41
CA GLY A 101 2.37 -0.31 -4.88
C GLY A 101 3.70 0.46 -4.75
N THR A 102 4.64 -0.14 -4.03
CA THR A 102 5.99 0.42 -3.83
C THR A 102 6.97 0.07 -4.95
N ALA A 103 6.82 -1.11 -5.57
CA ALA A 103 7.66 -1.52 -6.69
C ALA A 103 7.45 -0.64 -7.93
N ARG A 104 8.42 -0.63 -8.85
CA ARG A 104 8.24 0.05 -10.13
C ARG A 104 7.09 -0.59 -10.91
N MET A 105 6.14 0.20 -11.37
CA MET A 105 5.05 -0.27 -12.23
C MET A 105 5.59 -0.78 -13.58
N ARG A 106 5.19 -1.99 -13.99
CA ARG A 106 5.65 -2.67 -15.22
C ARG A 106 4.48 -3.27 -16.03
N MET A 107 3.25 -3.00 -15.63
CA MET A 107 2.07 -3.50 -16.34
C MET A 107 1.92 -2.81 -17.69
N ALA A 108 1.38 -3.54 -18.67
CA ALA A 108 1.08 -2.99 -19.99
C ALA A 108 -0.26 -2.25 -19.98
N ARG A 109 -0.40 -1.20 -20.79
CA ARG A 109 -1.67 -0.47 -21.00
C ARG A 109 -2.57 -1.10 -22.05
N THR A 110 -2.10 -2.18 -22.65
CA THR A 110 -2.78 -2.81 -23.78
C THR A 110 -2.74 -4.32 -23.61
N PHE A 111 -3.87 -4.97 -23.79
CA PHE A 111 -3.96 -6.40 -24.06
C PHE A 111 -4.18 -6.58 -25.56
N SER A 112 -3.37 -7.42 -26.20
CA SER A 112 -3.43 -7.62 -27.65
C SER A 112 -3.24 -9.08 -28.01
N THR A 113 -4.13 -9.59 -28.84
CA THR A 113 -4.03 -10.86 -29.55
C THR A 113 -4.18 -10.62 -31.03
N GLU A 114 -4.18 -11.67 -31.86
CA GLU A 114 -4.46 -11.55 -33.29
C GLU A 114 -5.86 -10.94 -33.57
N ALA A 115 -6.85 -11.30 -32.75
CA ALA A 115 -8.25 -10.94 -32.96
C ALA A 115 -8.72 -9.73 -32.11
N VAL A 116 -8.01 -9.39 -31.04
CA VAL A 116 -8.47 -8.39 -30.06
C VAL A 116 -7.35 -7.44 -29.71
N ARG A 117 -7.64 -6.12 -29.80
CA ARG A 117 -6.83 -5.08 -29.21
C ARG A 117 -7.66 -4.28 -28.21
N PHE A 118 -7.29 -4.37 -26.93
CA PHE A 118 -7.97 -3.70 -25.85
C PHE A 118 -7.03 -2.75 -25.13
N VAL A 119 -7.49 -1.52 -24.86
CA VAL A 119 -6.69 -0.46 -24.23
C VAL A 119 -7.44 0.05 -23.00
N TYR A 120 -6.73 0.28 -21.92
CA TYR A 120 -7.24 0.85 -20.67
C TYR A 120 -6.27 1.87 -20.08
N GLY A 121 -6.76 2.71 -19.17
CA GLY A 121 -5.93 3.65 -18.43
C GLY A 121 -5.06 2.91 -17.42
N LEU A 122 -3.82 3.37 -17.25
CA LEU A 122 -2.90 2.87 -16.24
C LEU A 122 -2.18 4.07 -15.64
N ARG A 123 -2.38 4.30 -14.34
CA ARG A 123 -1.84 5.43 -13.61
C ARG A 123 -1.10 4.94 -12.36
N ASP A 124 0.04 5.51 -12.09
CA ASP A 124 0.76 5.30 -10.83
C ASP A 124 0.43 6.47 -9.89
N VAL A 125 0.00 6.16 -8.66
CA VAL A 125 -0.36 7.21 -7.69
C VAL A 125 0.82 8.15 -7.40
N ARG A 126 2.06 7.72 -7.61
CA ARG A 126 3.27 8.54 -7.47
C ARG A 126 3.46 9.60 -8.56
N GLU A 127 2.65 9.58 -9.62
CA GLU A 127 2.63 10.65 -10.62
C GLU A 127 2.09 11.96 -10.03
N TRP A 128 1.32 11.88 -8.93
CA TRP A 128 0.90 13.07 -8.16
C TRP A 128 1.93 13.38 -7.09
N ARG A 129 2.38 14.62 -7.04
CA ARG A 129 3.32 15.07 -6.01
C ARG A 129 2.63 15.15 -4.65
N ALA A 130 3.24 14.54 -3.64
CA ALA A 130 2.68 14.50 -2.30
C ALA A 130 2.53 15.90 -1.71
N GLU A 131 3.47 16.80 -1.97
CA GLU A 131 3.46 18.18 -1.50
C GLU A 131 2.26 18.97 -2.07
N GLU A 132 1.92 18.75 -3.34
CA GLU A 132 0.76 19.39 -3.98
C GLU A 132 -0.55 18.84 -3.42
N LEU A 133 -0.62 17.55 -3.15
CA LEU A 133 -1.78 16.92 -2.51
C LEU A 133 -1.96 17.43 -1.08
N LEU A 134 -0.88 17.55 -0.32
CA LEU A 134 -0.90 18.07 1.05
C LEU A 134 -1.34 19.54 1.11
N ALA A 135 -0.99 20.33 0.12
CA ALA A 135 -1.39 21.74 0.00
C ALA A 135 -2.84 21.94 -0.47
N SER A 136 -3.53 20.87 -0.89
CA SER A 136 -4.94 20.94 -1.33
C SER A 136 -5.86 21.36 -0.17
N PRO A 137 -6.92 22.14 -0.45
CA PRO A 137 -7.96 22.42 0.55
C PRO A 137 -8.86 21.22 0.86
N LEU A 138 -8.77 20.14 0.06
CA LEU A 138 -9.58 18.93 0.24
C LEU A 138 -8.85 17.98 1.19
N PHE A 139 -9.48 17.64 2.30
CA PHE A 139 -8.93 16.69 3.26
C PHE A 139 -8.57 15.33 2.62
N GLY A 140 -9.40 14.87 1.68
CA GLY A 140 -9.11 13.63 0.93
C GLY A 140 -7.79 13.68 0.17
N ASP A 141 -7.43 14.80 -0.45
CA ASP A 141 -6.14 14.95 -1.11
C ASP A 141 -4.99 14.93 -0.11
N GLN A 142 -5.16 15.64 1.03
CA GLN A 142 -4.15 15.68 2.09
C GLN A 142 -3.82 14.28 2.62
N VAL A 143 -4.81 13.44 2.84
CA VAL A 143 -4.60 12.03 3.24
C VAL A 143 -3.96 11.20 2.12
N LEU A 144 -4.38 11.41 0.86
CA LEU A 144 -3.78 10.73 -0.30
C LEU A 144 -2.32 11.14 -0.54
N ALA A 145 -1.86 12.27 0.00
CA ALA A 145 -0.46 12.69 -0.05
C ALA A 145 0.50 11.59 0.44
N ILE A 146 0.07 10.75 1.39
CA ILE A 146 0.85 9.59 1.87
C ILE A 146 1.19 8.60 0.74
N LEU A 147 0.34 8.48 -0.28
CA LEU A 147 0.56 7.61 -1.43
C LEU A 147 1.35 8.30 -2.55
N GLY A 148 1.36 9.64 -2.59
CA GLY A 148 1.98 10.44 -3.61
C GLY A 148 3.51 10.26 -3.72
N GLY A 149 4.07 10.78 -4.81
CA GLY A 149 5.52 10.83 -5.00
C GLY A 149 6.15 11.91 -4.12
N THR A 150 7.13 11.55 -3.29
CA THR A 150 7.90 12.47 -2.45
C THR A 150 9.31 11.97 -2.22
N GLU A 151 10.24 12.89 -1.96
CA GLU A 151 11.60 12.61 -1.50
C GLU A 151 11.70 12.63 0.04
N ASP A 152 10.72 13.28 0.72
CA ASP A 152 10.65 13.36 2.18
C ASP A 152 9.33 12.80 2.73
N PRO A 153 9.23 11.47 2.89
CA PRO A 153 8.04 10.83 3.44
C PRO A 153 7.68 11.28 4.85
N ARG A 154 8.70 11.65 5.67
CA ARG A 154 8.49 12.08 7.06
C ARG A 154 7.77 13.42 7.11
N ALA A 155 8.21 14.39 6.32
CA ALA A 155 7.56 15.69 6.24
C ALA A 155 6.10 15.58 5.76
N ILE A 156 5.82 14.68 4.81
CA ILE A 156 4.44 14.42 4.36
C ILE A 156 3.58 13.83 5.48
N VAL A 157 4.09 12.81 6.17
CA VAL A 157 3.38 12.19 7.30
C VAL A 157 3.09 13.22 8.39
N GLN A 158 4.08 14.02 8.78
CA GLN A 158 3.92 15.08 9.77
C GLN A 158 2.84 16.09 9.35
N GLY A 159 2.92 16.61 8.13
CA GLY A 159 1.93 17.56 7.62
C GLY A 159 0.51 17.01 7.56
N VAL A 160 0.32 15.72 7.23
CA VAL A 160 -1.00 15.07 7.29
C VAL A 160 -1.48 14.93 8.73
N LEU A 161 -0.62 14.51 9.65
CA LEU A 161 -0.96 14.33 11.06
C LEU A 161 -1.31 15.67 11.74
N GLU A 162 -0.60 16.76 11.44
CA GLU A 162 -0.93 18.11 11.91
C GLU A 162 -2.36 18.51 11.55
N ARG A 163 -2.80 18.26 10.30
CA ARG A 163 -4.18 18.53 9.87
C ARG A 163 -5.21 17.69 10.65
N ILE A 164 -4.83 16.45 10.96
CA ILE A 164 -5.73 15.53 11.70
C ILE A 164 -5.89 15.99 13.14
N VAL A 165 -4.86 16.53 13.80
CA VAL A 165 -4.94 17.04 15.17
C VAL A 165 -5.92 18.18 15.29
N GLU A 166 -6.03 19.04 14.28
CA GLU A 166 -6.96 20.17 14.24
C GLU A 166 -8.43 19.75 14.08
N MET A 167 -8.72 18.48 13.79
CA MET A 167 -10.08 17.98 13.60
C MET A 167 -10.81 17.71 14.91
N ALA A 168 -12.15 17.70 14.85
CA ALA A 168 -12.99 17.20 15.93
C ALA A 168 -12.68 15.72 16.25
N PRO A 169 -12.76 15.28 17.51
CA PRO A 169 -12.34 13.94 17.95
C PRO A 169 -12.91 12.79 17.10
N GLU A 170 -14.20 12.85 16.76
CA GLU A 170 -14.88 11.78 16.01
C GLU A 170 -14.36 11.65 14.57
N ARG A 171 -13.96 12.78 13.97
CA ARG A 171 -13.35 12.81 12.63
C ARG A 171 -11.88 12.38 12.67
N ARG A 172 -11.18 12.74 13.76
CA ARG A 172 -9.76 12.44 13.97
C ARG A 172 -9.49 10.93 13.97
N GLU A 173 -10.27 10.15 14.69
CA GLU A 173 -10.12 8.70 14.75
C GLU A 173 -10.25 8.06 13.36
N ARG A 174 -11.29 8.46 12.61
CA ARG A 174 -11.47 7.94 11.24
C ARG A 174 -10.35 8.36 10.31
N ALA A 175 -9.89 9.60 10.41
CA ALA A 175 -8.78 10.12 9.62
C ALA A 175 -7.48 9.37 9.90
N LEU A 176 -7.16 9.12 11.16
CA LEU A 176 -6.01 8.32 11.56
C LEU A 176 -6.07 6.90 11.02
N ARG A 177 -7.26 6.28 11.01
CA ARG A 177 -7.44 4.95 10.42
C ARG A 177 -7.09 4.93 8.93
N TYR A 178 -7.54 5.92 8.16
CA TYR A 178 -7.15 6.03 6.75
C TYR A 178 -5.63 6.18 6.60
N VAL A 179 -5.01 7.09 7.35
CA VAL A 179 -3.56 7.34 7.30
C VAL A 179 -2.77 6.07 7.62
N LEU A 180 -3.12 5.36 8.69
CA LEU A 180 -2.43 4.14 9.11
C LEU A 180 -2.51 3.03 8.06
N ASN A 181 -3.71 2.84 7.49
CA ASN A 181 -3.89 1.86 6.43
C ASN A 181 -3.12 2.23 5.15
N LEU A 182 -3.22 3.48 4.69
CA LEU A 182 -2.51 3.93 3.49
C LEU A 182 -0.99 3.94 3.69
N ALA A 183 -0.51 4.29 4.88
CA ALA A 183 0.91 4.23 5.23
C ALA A 183 1.47 2.78 5.15
N GLY A 184 0.65 1.78 5.45
CA GLY A 184 1.00 0.37 5.27
C GLY A 184 1.32 0.02 3.81
N LEU A 185 0.56 0.54 2.84
CA LEU A 185 0.82 0.35 1.40
C LEU A 185 2.19 0.90 0.96
N ARG A 186 2.67 1.95 1.64
CA ARG A 186 3.94 2.62 1.33
C ARG A 186 5.09 2.22 2.25
N LYS A 187 4.85 1.30 3.20
CA LYS A 187 5.79 0.92 4.26
C LYS A 187 6.18 2.09 5.18
N PHE A 188 5.32 3.10 5.31
CA PHE A 188 5.52 4.26 6.20
C PHE A 188 4.96 4.03 7.60
N GLY A 189 4.51 2.83 7.93
CA GLY A 189 3.91 2.50 9.24
C GLY A 189 4.80 2.86 10.42
N ILE A 190 6.12 2.65 10.32
CA ILE A 190 7.08 3.04 11.37
C ILE A 190 7.11 4.57 11.53
N ILE A 191 7.19 5.32 10.44
CA ILE A 191 7.22 6.78 10.45
C ILE A 191 5.95 7.31 11.13
N VAL A 192 4.77 6.82 10.72
CA VAL A 192 3.49 7.22 11.34
C VAL A 192 3.47 6.88 12.82
N ALA A 193 3.92 5.68 13.21
CA ALA A 193 3.96 5.26 14.62
C ALA A 193 4.89 6.13 15.47
N GLU A 194 6.03 6.57 14.93
CA GLU A 194 6.95 7.49 15.59
C GLU A 194 6.33 8.87 15.76
N GLU A 195 5.77 9.44 14.70
CA GLU A 195 5.19 10.77 14.74
C GLU A 195 3.96 10.83 15.67
N VAL A 196 3.08 9.82 15.63
CA VAL A 196 1.90 9.76 16.52
C VAL A 196 2.29 9.66 18.00
N ARG A 197 3.44 9.05 18.35
CA ARG A 197 3.91 9.03 19.75
C ARG A 197 4.22 10.44 20.30
N HIS A 198 4.60 11.37 19.43
CA HIS A 198 4.84 12.76 19.80
C HIS A 198 3.55 13.59 19.88
N MET A 199 2.43 13.02 19.46
CA MET A 199 1.12 13.67 19.51
C MET A 199 0.37 13.23 20.77
N SER A 200 -0.43 14.12 21.36
CA SER A 200 -1.31 13.82 22.50
C SER A 200 -2.54 13.00 22.06
N VAL A 201 -2.31 11.91 21.31
CA VAL A 201 -3.37 11.03 20.79
C VAL A 201 -3.08 9.60 21.19
N THR A 202 -4.05 8.96 21.86
CA THR A 202 -3.97 7.53 22.17
C THR A 202 -4.51 6.72 21.00
N VAL A 203 -3.68 5.84 20.43
CA VAL A 203 -4.06 4.93 19.34
C VAL A 203 -3.95 3.49 19.82
N ASP A 204 -5.00 2.70 19.61
CA ASP A 204 -4.94 1.26 19.80
C ASP A 204 -4.28 0.61 18.58
N TRP A 205 -2.96 0.42 18.68
CA TRP A 205 -2.15 -0.14 17.60
C TRP A 205 -2.49 -1.59 17.25
N SER A 206 -3.21 -2.32 18.12
CA SER A 206 -3.58 -3.72 17.86
C SER A 206 -4.54 -3.87 16.68
N GLN A 207 -5.27 -2.82 16.35
CA GLN A 207 -6.24 -2.77 15.26
C GLN A 207 -5.61 -2.50 13.88
N TYR A 208 -4.28 -2.29 13.81
CA TYR A 208 -3.58 -1.92 12.57
C TYR A 208 -2.51 -2.95 12.18
N PRO A 209 -2.89 -4.01 11.43
CA PRO A 209 -1.96 -5.11 11.07
C PRO A 209 -0.69 -4.62 10.38
N ALA A 210 -0.78 -3.63 9.48
CA ALA A 210 0.37 -3.07 8.79
C ALA A 210 1.38 -2.38 9.72
N VAL A 211 0.91 -1.76 10.82
CA VAL A 211 1.79 -1.17 11.84
C VAL A 211 2.42 -2.26 12.69
N GLN A 212 1.67 -3.31 13.02
CA GLN A 212 2.20 -4.48 13.73
C GLN A 212 3.26 -5.19 12.90
N GLU A 213 3.01 -5.43 11.61
CA GLU A 213 3.96 -6.02 10.68
C GLU A 213 5.23 -5.17 10.57
N ALA A 214 5.11 -3.86 10.37
CA ALA A 214 6.24 -2.93 10.31
C ALA A 214 7.05 -2.90 11.62
N ARG A 215 6.37 -3.03 12.79
CA ARG A 215 7.03 -3.14 14.09
C ARG A 215 7.82 -4.43 14.20
N LEU A 216 7.21 -5.56 13.84
CA LEU A 216 7.87 -6.87 13.86
C LEU A 216 9.07 -6.93 12.91
N GLU A 217 8.94 -6.36 11.71
CA GLU A 217 10.05 -6.24 10.76
C GLU A 217 11.18 -5.35 11.32
N GLY A 218 10.83 -4.22 11.97
CA GLY A 218 11.79 -3.33 12.61
C GLY A 218 12.52 -3.99 13.78
N GLU A 219 11.80 -4.74 14.62
CA GLU A 219 12.39 -5.52 15.71
C GLU A 219 13.35 -6.60 15.18
N ALA A 220 12.94 -7.34 14.13
CA ALA A 220 13.79 -8.36 13.50
C ALA A 220 15.05 -7.74 12.92
N ARG A 221 14.94 -6.61 12.20
CA ARG A 221 16.08 -5.89 11.63
C ARG A 221 17.03 -5.37 12.70
N GLY A 222 16.50 -4.76 13.76
CA GLY A 222 17.32 -4.29 14.90
C GLY A 222 18.08 -5.44 15.59
N MET A 223 17.47 -6.62 15.71
CA MET A 223 18.14 -7.82 16.22
C MET A 223 19.22 -8.34 15.27
N GLN A 224 18.97 -8.30 13.94
CA GLN A 224 19.96 -8.69 12.92
C GLN A 224 21.19 -7.75 12.96
N GLU A 225 20.97 -6.44 13.07
CA GLU A 225 22.02 -5.44 13.21
C GLU A 225 22.82 -5.63 14.52
N ALA A 226 22.13 -5.84 15.64
CA ALA A 226 22.79 -6.11 16.92
C ALA A 226 23.65 -7.38 16.87
N LEU A 227 23.13 -8.46 16.26
CA LEU A 227 23.88 -9.70 16.06
C LEU A 227 25.11 -9.47 15.17
N HIS A 228 24.94 -8.74 14.07
CA HIS A 228 26.03 -8.41 13.16
C HIS A 228 27.18 -7.68 13.90
N LEU A 229 26.83 -6.61 14.63
CA LEU A 229 27.82 -5.84 15.43
C LEU A 229 28.52 -6.70 16.47
N LEU A 230 27.77 -7.53 17.20
CA LEU A 230 28.33 -8.42 18.21
C LEU A 230 29.31 -9.44 17.62
N LEU A 231 28.95 -10.02 16.48
CA LEU A 231 29.80 -11.01 15.80
C LEU A 231 31.03 -10.36 15.14
N GLU A 232 30.92 -9.15 14.60
CA GLU A 232 32.08 -8.38 14.11
C GLU A 232 33.04 -8.03 15.23
N GLN A 233 32.53 -7.62 16.39
CA GLN A 233 33.35 -7.31 17.55
C GLN A 233 34.12 -8.54 18.04
N ARG A 234 33.53 -9.73 17.92
CA ARG A 234 34.10 -10.96 18.46
C ARG A 234 34.99 -11.71 17.47
N PHE A 235 34.59 -11.80 16.19
CA PHE A 235 35.25 -12.61 15.18
C PHE A 235 35.93 -11.79 14.08
N GLY A 236 35.89 -10.45 14.16
CA GLY A 236 36.34 -9.56 13.09
C GLY A 236 35.34 -9.45 11.96
N ALA A 237 35.78 -8.86 10.85
CA ALA A 237 34.92 -8.64 9.67
C ALA A 237 34.22 -9.91 9.21
N LEU A 238 32.88 -9.87 9.13
CA LEU A 238 32.09 -11.05 8.78
C LEU A 238 32.19 -11.36 7.28
N PRO A 239 32.35 -12.63 6.90
CA PRO A 239 32.32 -13.02 5.51
C PRO A 239 30.91 -12.83 4.93
N GLN A 240 30.82 -12.51 3.63
CA GLN A 240 29.54 -12.21 2.95
C GLN A 240 28.46 -13.29 3.11
N TRP A 241 28.87 -14.58 3.19
CA TRP A 241 27.91 -15.66 3.40
C TRP A 241 27.22 -15.58 4.77
N ALA A 242 27.92 -15.13 5.82
CA ALA A 242 27.37 -14.98 7.16
C ALA A 242 26.44 -13.76 7.23
N VAL A 243 26.87 -12.64 6.65
CA VAL A 243 26.03 -11.41 6.53
C VAL A 243 24.69 -11.76 5.88
N ARG A 244 24.72 -12.42 4.73
CA ARG A 244 23.51 -12.81 4.00
C ARG A 244 22.60 -13.74 4.82
N LYS A 245 23.19 -14.71 5.53
CA LYS A 245 22.42 -15.60 6.42
C LYS A 245 21.77 -14.86 7.60
N ILE A 246 22.43 -13.84 8.14
CA ILE A 246 21.83 -12.99 9.19
C ILE A 246 20.67 -12.19 8.63
N GLU A 247 20.83 -11.58 7.47
CA GLU A 247 19.80 -10.79 6.79
C GLU A 247 18.54 -11.61 6.42
N GLU A 248 18.74 -12.89 6.04
CA GLU A 248 17.65 -13.80 5.66
C GLU A 248 17.03 -14.58 6.84
N ALA A 249 17.63 -14.47 8.04
CA ALA A 249 17.22 -15.26 9.20
C ALA A 249 15.92 -14.74 9.82
N SER A 250 15.07 -15.68 10.27
CA SER A 250 13.89 -15.33 11.06
C SER A 250 14.28 -14.77 12.45
N LYS A 251 13.36 -14.02 13.06
CA LYS A 251 13.55 -13.43 14.40
C LYS A 251 13.97 -14.48 15.43
N GLU A 252 13.32 -15.65 15.42
CA GLU A 252 13.62 -16.77 16.34
C GLU A 252 15.04 -17.26 16.14
N ARG A 253 15.49 -17.35 14.89
CA ARG A 253 16.84 -17.80 14.56
C ARG A 253 17.90 -16.80 15.01
N VAL A 254 17.64 -15.51 14.79
CA VAL A 254 18.52 -14.43 15.26
C VAL A 254 18.61 -14.42 16.78
N MET A 255 17.50 -14.59 17.50
CA MET A 255 17.48 -14.72 18.96
C MET A 255 18.29 -15.92 19.45
N GLU A 256 18.17 -17.08 18.80
CA GLU A 256 18.97 -18.26 19.11
C GLU A 256 20.47 -17.97 18.97
N TRP A 257 20.87 -17.32 17.86
CA TRP A 257 22.26 -16.96 17.65
C TRP A 257 22.76 -15.90 18.63
N LEU A 258 21.98 -14.90 18.96
CA LEU A 258 22.31 -13.90 20.00
C LEU A 258 22.57 -14.57 21.35
N GLY A 259 21.71 -15.53 21.76
CA GLY A 259 21.86 -16.25 23.01
C GLY A 259 23.14 -17.12 23.09
N LYS A 260 23.62 -17.60 21.94
CA LYS A 260 24.83 -18.43 21.83
C LYS A 260 26.09 -17.65 21.45
N ALA A 261 25.95 -16.41 21.01
CA ALA A 261 27.04 -15.60 20.45
C ALA A 261 28.20 -15.41 21.46
N SER A 262 27.93 -15.32 22.75
CA SER A 262 28.96 -15.17 23.78
C SER A 262 29.77 -16.46 24.05
N SER A 263 29.23 -17.66 23.82
CA SER A 263 29.83 -18.95 24.12
C SER A 263 30.42 -19.68 22.91
N ALA A 264 30.08 -19.30 21.69
CA ALA A 264 30.56 -19.97 20.50
C ALA A 264 32.10 -19.81 20.32
N ALA A 265 32.80 -20.87 20.00
CA ALA A 265 34.24 -20.85 19.78
C ALA A 265 34.60 -20.33 18.40
N ALA A 266 33.77 -20.59 17.39
CA ALA A 266 33.94 -20.11 16.04
C ALA A 266 32.61 -19.63 15.43
N LEU A 267 32.67 -18.74 14.43
CA LEU A 267 31.50 -18.24 13.70
C LEU A 267 30.66 -19.39 13.09
N THR A 268 31.33 -20.43 12.59
CA THR A 268 30.69 -21.61 11.97
C THR A 268 29.92 -22.49 12.97
N ASP A 269 30.25 -22.41 14.27
CA ASP A 269 29.52 -23.13 15.31
C ASP A 269 28.16 -22.47 15.59
N LEU A 270 28.09 -21.18 15.33
CA LEU A 270 26.89 -20.37 15.51
C LEU A 270 26.03 -20.32 14.23
N ILE A 271 26.65 -19.99 13.12
CA ILE A 271 26.00 -19.87 11.81
C ILE A 271 26.56 -20.94 10.87
N PRO A 272 25.85 -22.09 10.69
CA PRO A 272 26.33 -23.16 9.82
C PRO A 272 26.45 -22.69 8.38
N ARG A 273 27.51 -23.09 7.68
CA ARG A 273 27.78 -22.74 6.27
C ARG A 273 26.80 -23.38 5.28
N ARG A 274 26.12 -24.47 5.68
CA ARG A 274 25.17 -25.23 4.84
C ARG A 274 23.74 -24.83 5.09
#